data_42c195e7b2f62904c8f87406f18a71ea
#
_entry.id   42c195e7b2f62904c8f87406f18a71ea
#
_cell.length_a   1.000
_cell.length_b   1.000
_cell.length_c   1.000
_cell.angle_alpha   90.00
_cell.angle_beta   90.00
_cell.angle_gamma   90.00
#
_symmetry.space_group_name_H-M   'P 1'
#
loop_
_entity.id
_entity.type
_entity.pdbx_description
1 polymer ?
#
loop_
_entity_poly.entity_id
_entity_poly.type
_entity_poly.pdbx_seq_one_letter_code
_entity_poly.pdbx_strand_id
1 'polypeptide(L)'
;MRFPDCGRKDLKYPEWTPVLKNELSGNVGMLELIRRKDRFIHVPYHSFDSYIRILQEAAINKEVKSIKTTLYRLAKDSKVVKALINAARNGKKVTVVIELLARFDEASNIDWSKKMQDAGIRVIFGVEGLKVHSKITYISMKTGADIACISTGNFHEGNARMYTDYMLMTAAKNVTRDVSLVFDFIERPYSPVRFKELLVSPNEMKQKFSRLINEEIKNKQAGKPAYILIKINHITDPVMVKKLYEASSHGVRIDLLVRGNCSLITGVPGVSDTIRINGIIDRYLEHSRIFIFANGGDEKMFIGSADWMPRNLDNRVEVIAPVYDPEIKADLKRVVEYGLKDTLQGRVVDGTGENRPWISEDKTAFRSQEELYKYYLNENRIKD
;
A
#
# COMPACT_ATOMS: atom_id res chain seq x y z
N MET A 1 -3.04 -5.21 22.40
CA MET A 1 -3.64 -5.52 23.72
C MET A 1 -4.92 -6.29 23.47
N ARG A 2 -5.03 -7.55 23.89
CA ARG A 2 -6.32 -8.27 23.87
C ARG A 2 -7.02 -7.92 25.18
N PHE A 3 -8.16 -7.24 25.10
CA PHE A 3 -9.02 -7.10 26.26
C PHE A 3 -9.46 -8.48 26.75
N PRO A 4 -9.53 -8.70 28.08
CA PRO A 4 -10.05 -9.96 28.59
C PRO A 4 -11.44 -10.23 28.00
N ASP A 5 -11.70 -11.49 27.69
CA ASP A 5 -13.01 -11.91 27.18
C ASP A 5 -14.02 -11.80 28.30
N CYS A 6 -14.81 -10.72 28.28
CA CYS A 6 -15.88 -10.49 29.28
C CYS A 6 -17.10 -11.38 29.05
N GLY A 7 -16.99 -12.47 28.28
CA GLY A 7 -18.12 -13.36 27.94
C GLY A 7 -19.16 -12.74 26.97
N ARG A 8 -18.95 -11.51 26.51
CA ARG A 8 -19.85 -10.74 25.63
C ARG A 8 -19.48 -10.97 24.17
N LYS A 9 -19.91 -12.11 23.61
CA LYS A 9 -19.70 -12.44 22.18
C LYS A 9 -20.36 -11.43 21.23
N ASP A 10 -21.44 -10.80 21.68
CA ASP A 10 -22.18 -9.75 20.96
C ASP A 10 -21.37 -8.46 20.73
N LEU A 11 -20.33 -8.22 21.53
CA LEU A 11 -19.41 -7.08 21.37
C LEU A 11 -18.21 -7.37 20.45
N LYS A 12 -18.18 -8.55 19.84
CA LYS A 12 -17.09 -8.93 18.90
C LYS A 12 -17.66 -9.09 17.51
N TYR A 13 -16.90 -8.59 16.54
CA TYR A 13 -17.21 -8.91 15.14
C TYR A 13 -17.07 -10.42 14.88
N PRO A 14 -18.00 -11.02 14.09
CA PRO A 14 -17.83 -12.41 13.63
C PRO A 14 -16.51 -12.54 12.87
N GLU A 15 -15.78 -13.64 13.03
CA GLU A 15 -14.54 -13.86 12.28
C GLU A 15 -14.84 -14.07 10.79
N TRP A 16 -14.06 -13.39 9.93
CA TRP A 16 -14.06 -13.63 8.49
C TRP A 16 -12.81 -14.40 8.09
N THR A 17 -13.01 -15.45 7.31
CA THR A 17 -11.90 -16.23 6.75
C THR A 17 -11.35 -15.51 5.53
N PRO A 18 -10.04 -15.17 5.50
CA PRO A 18 -9.44 -14.58 4.31
C PRO A 18 -9.56 -15.49 3.09
N VAL A 19 -9.94 -14.92 1.96
CA VAL A 19 -10.10 -15.64 0.69
C VAL A 19 -8.71 -15.96 0.11
N LEU A 20 -8.46 -17.23 -0.20
CA LEU A 20 -7.33 -17.59 -1.05
C LEU A 20 -7.78 -17.46 -2.50
N LYS A 21 -7.20 -16.52 -3.26
CA LYS A 21 -7.56 -16.33 -4.67
C LYS A 21 -7.25 -17.60 -5.47
N ASN A 22 -8.23 -18.13 -6.21
CA ASN A 22 -8.08 -19.36 -6.98
C ASN A 22 -6.93 -19.28 -7.98
N GLU A 23 -6.74 -18.14 -8.64
CA GLU A 23 -5.62 -17.90 -9.53
C GLU A 23 -4.23 -17.99 -8.86
N LEU A 24 -4.17 -17.91 -7.52
CA LEU A 24 -2.95 -18.03 -6.72
C LEU A 24 -2.88 -19.36 -5.96
N SER A 25 -3.88 -20.24 -6.07
CA SER A 25 -3.96 -21.52 -5.32
C SER A 25 -3.55 -22.74 -6.14
N GLY A 26 -3.44 -22.61 -7.46
CA GLY A 26 -3.15 -23.72 -8.38
C GLY A 26 -1.72 -24.31 -8.28
N ASN A 27 -1.45 -25.32 -9.11
CA ASN A 27 -0.17 -26.02 -9.17
C ASN A 27 0.93 -25.25 -9.91
N VAL A 28 0.61 -24.09 -10.51
CA VAL A 28 1.60 -23.23 -11.17
C VAL A 28 2.35 -22.44 -10.11
N GLY A 29 3.68 -22.34 -10.24
CA GLY A 29 4.50 -21.59 -9.32
C GLY A 29 4.14 -20.10 -9.28
N MET A 30 4.20 -19.49 -8.10
CA MET A 30 3.85 -18.07 -7.89
C MET A 30 4.74 -17.14 -8.72
N LEU A 31 6.03 -17.44 -8.84
CA LEU A 31 6.98 -16.63 -9.61
C LEU A 31 6.62 -16.64 -11.10
N GLU A 32 6.19 -17.79 -11.61
CA GLU A 32 5.75 -17.92 -13.00
C GLU A 32 4.42 -17.18 -13.25
N LEU A 33 3.46 -17.28 -12.33
CA LEU A 33 2.19 -16.54 -12.43
C LEU A 33 2.41 -15.03 -12.49
N ILE A 34 3.34 -14.49 -11.67
CA ILE A 34 3.66 -13.05 -11.64
C ILE A 34 4.38 -12.62 -12.93
N ARG A 35 5.20 -13.49 -13.52
CA ARG A 35 5.88 -13.21 -14.79
C ARG A 35 4.91 -13.09 -15.97
N ARG A 36 3.81 -13.87 -15.94
CA ARG A 36 2.79 -13.85 -17.00
C ARG A 36 1.90 -12.62 -16.93
N LYS A 37 1.57 -12.19 -15.71
CA LYS A 37 0.67 -11.07 -15.46
C LYS A 37 0.88 -10.54 -14.04
N ASP A 38 0.71 -9.24 -13.83
CA ASP A 38 0.69 -8.63 -12.51
C ASP A 38 -0.38 -9.29 -11.63
N ARG A 39 -0.07 -9.48 -10.35
CA ARG A 39 -0.96 -10.06 -9.36
C ARG A 39 -1.11 -9.12 -8.18
N PHE A 40 -2.19 -9.30 -7.42
CA PHE A 40 -2.42 -8.53 -6.21
C PHE A 40 -3.12 -9.35 -5.13
N ILE A 41 -2.93 -8.90 -3.90
CA ILE A 41 -3.76 -9.27 -2.76
C ILE A 41 -4.21 -8.01 -2.03
N HIS A 42 -5.42 -8.02 -1.50
CA HIS A 42 -5.98 -7.00 -0.62
C HIS A 42 -6.29 -7.65 0.73
N VAL A 43 -5.36 -7.53 1.68
CA VAL A 43 -5.55 -8.06 3.04
C VAL A 43 -6.42 -7.10 3.85
N PRO A 44 -7.18 -7.60 4.84
CA PRO A 44 -7.36 -8.98 5.32
C PRO A 44 -8.36 -9.81 4.53
N TYR A 45 -8.95 -9.26 3.47
CA TYR A 45 -9.94 -9.97 2.63
C TYR A 45 -9.30 -11.18 1.93
N HIS A 46 -8.10 -10.98 1.34
CA HIS A 46 -7.30 -12.05 0.77
C HIS A 46 -6.27 -12.57 1.77
N SER A 47 -5.90 -13.85 1.63
CA SER A 47 -4.88 -14.47 2.48
C SER A 47 -3.48 -13.89 2.21
N PHE A 48 -2.80 -13.51 3.27
CA PHE A 48 -1.39 -13.11 3.25
C PHE A 48 -0.44 -14.29 2.94
N ASP A 49 -0.91 -15.52 3.06
CA ASP A 49 -0.13 -16.72 2.75
C ASP A 49 0.35 -16.75 1.29
N SER A 50 -0.35 -16.05 0.36
CA SER A 50 0.12 -15.88 -1.01
C SER A 50 1.51 -15.23 -1.08
N TYR A 51 1.77 -14.19 -0.29
CA TYR A 51 3.10 -13.59 -0.21
C TYR A 51 4.15 -14.52 0.44
N ILE A 52 3.75 -15.26 1.48
CA ILE A 52 4.63 -16.23 2.12
C ILE A 52 5.04 -17.31 1.12
N ARG A 53 4.11 -17.80 0.29
CA ARG A 53 4.39 -18.78 -0.77
C ARG A 53 5.38 -18.26 -1.81
N ILE A 54 5.33 -16.98 -2.19
CA ILE A 54 6.33 -16.36 -3.08
C ILE A 54 7.73 -16.49 -2.48
N LEU A 55 7.90 -16.16 -1.21
CA LEU A 55 9.20 -16.25 -0.55
C LEU A 55 9.66 -17.71 -0.37
N GLN A 56 8.75 -18.61 -0.07
CA GLN A 56 9.05 -20.04 0.04
C GLN A 56 9.49 -20.64 -1.31
N GLU A 57 8.78 -20.30 -2.39
CA GLU A 57 9.17 -20.71 -3.74
C GLU A 57 10.51 -20.09 -4.13
N ALA A 58 10.71 -18.80 -3.87
CA ALA A 58 11.98 -18.12 -4.15
C ALA A 58 13.15 -18.74 -3.38
N ALA A 59 12.91 -19.28 -2.18
CA ALA A 59 13.93 -19.92 -1.39
C ALA A 59 14.48 -21.22 -2.03
N ILE A 60 13.65 -21.97 -2.74
CA ILE A 60 14.03 -23.27 -3.33
C ILE A 60 14.27 -23.20 -4.85
N ASN A 61 13.73 -22.19 -5.53
CA ASN A 61 13.83 -22.08 -6.97
C ASN A 61 15.28 -21.82 -7.41
N LYS A 62 15.83 -22.68 -8.27
CA LYS A 62 17.23 -22.62 -8.73
C LYS A 62 17.55 -21.36 -9.56
N GLU A 63 16.54 -20.78 -10.21
CA GLU A 63 16.67 -19.56 -11.01
C GLU A 63 16.73 -18.28 -10.18
N VAL A 64 16.33 -18.32 -8.91
CA VAL A 64 16.47 -17.16 -8.02
C VAL A 64 17.93 -16.97 -7.63
N LYS A 65 18.45 -15.76 -7.88
CA LYS A 65 19.83 -15.34 -7.56
C LYS A 65 19.90 -14.68 -6.19
N SER A 66 18.99 -13.73 -5.94
CA SER A 66 18.98 -12.96 -4.69
C SER A 66 17.59 -12.49 -4.32
N ILE A 67 17.40 -12.23 -3.01
CA ILE A 67 16.19 -11.62 -2.45
C ILE A 67 16.62 -10.41 -1.62
N LYS A 68 16.04 -9.24 -1.90
CA LYS A 68 16.17 -8.04 -1.06
C LYS A 68 14.79 -7.66 -0.55
N THR A 69 14.66 -7.32 0.73
CA THR A 69 13.36 -6.90 1.30
C THR A 69 13.54 -5.87 2.41
N THR A 70 12.53 -5.01 2.59
CA THR A 70 12.44 -4.09 3.72
C THR A 70 11.48 -4.66 4.76
N LEU A 71 11.87 -4.70 6.02
CA LEU A 71 11.05 -5.19 7.13
C LEU A 71 10.99 -4.13 8.23
N TYR A 72 9.81 -3.63 8.51
CA TYR A 72 9.62 -2.59 9.52
C TYR A 72 9.21 -3.17 10.89
N ARG A 73 8.32 -4.16 10.87
CA ARG A 73 7.83 -4.88 12.04
C ARG A 73 7.84 -6.38 11.76
N LEU A 74 8.25 -7.18 12.73
CA LEU A 74 8.33 -8.62 12.62
C LEU A 74 7.43 -9.30 13.66
N ALA A 75 6.64 -10.28 13.21
CA ALA A 75 5.86 -11.12 14.10
C ALA A 75 6.79 -11.97 14.97
N LYS A 76 6.38 -12.29 16.20
CA LYS A 76 7.15 -13.15 17.12
C LYS A 76 7.52 -14.50 16.51
N ASP A 77 6.62 -15.07 15.69
CA ASP A 77 6.84 -16.30 14.91
C ASP A 77 6.65 -16.02 13.42
N SER A 78 7.54 -15.20 12.83
CA SER A 78 7.41 -14.73 11.46
C SER A 78 7.73 -15.82 10.44
N LYS A 79 6.72 -16.22 9.65
CA LYS A 79 6.88 -17.09 8.48
C LYS A 79 7.70 -16.42 7.38
N VAL A 80 7.60 -15.10 7.27
CA VAL A 80 8.38 -14.27 6.32
C VAL A 80 9.87 -14.43 6.60
N VAL A 81 10.29 -14.23 7.85
CA VAL A 81 11.71 -14.38 8.24
C VAL A 81 12.19 -15.81 8.09
N LYS A 82 11.36 -16.81 8.46
CA LYS A 82 11.70 -18.23 8.26
C LYS A 82 11.94 -18.56 6.80
N ALA A 83 11.13 -18.03 5.87
CA ALA A 83 11.33 -18.22 4.43
C ALA A 83 12.64 -17.58 3.94
N LEU A 84 12.99 -16.38 4.42
CA LEU A 84 14.24 -15.70 4.09
C LEU A 84 15.47 -16.45 4.62
N ILE A 85 15.41 -17.00 5.85
CA ILE A 85 16.46 -17.85 6.41
C ILE A 85 16.64 -19.11 5.56
N ASN A 86 15.55 -19.75 5.15
CA ASN A 86 15.62 -20.92 4.26
C ASN A 86 16.22 -20.55 2.89
N ALA A 87 15.92 -19.38 2.36
CA ALA A 87 16.53 -18.89 1.12
C ALA A 87 18.07 -18.74 1.25
N ALA A 88 18.53 -18.15 2.34
CA ALA A 88 19.96 -18.00 2.61
C ALA A 88 20.66 -19.36 2.75
N ARG A 89 20.06 -20.30 3.51
CA ARG A 89 20.57 -21.67 3.68
C ARG A 89 20.61 -22.45 2.35
N ASN A 90 19.71 -22.14 1.41
CA ASN A 90 19.72 -22.68 0.04
C ASN A 90 20.65 -21.91 -0.91
N GLY A 91 21.59 -21.13 -0.38
CA GLY A 91 22.64 -20.43 -1.16
C GLY A 91 22.18 -19.18 -1.90
N LYS A 92 20.98 -18.62 -1.60
CA LYS A 92 20.56 -17.34 -2.17
C LYS A 92 21.22 -16.18 -1.44
N LYS A 93 21.58 -15.13 -2.19
CA LYS A 93 22.02 -13.87 -1.57
C LYS A 93 20.80 -13.14 -1.01
N VAL A 94 20.67 -13.08 0.32
CA VAL A 94 19.54 -12.41 0.98
C VAL A 94 20.02 -11.13 1.65
N THR A 95 19.34 -10.02 1.39
CA THR A 95 19.56 -8.73 2.06
C THR A 95 18.26 -8.26 2.67
N VAL A 96 18.28 -7.93 3.94
CA VAL A 96 17.13 -7.42 4.68
C VAL A 96 17.46 -6.04 5.22
N VAL A 97 16.65 -5.04 4.89
CA VAL A 97 16.69 -3.72 5.52
C VAL A 97 15.67 -3.72 6.65
N ILE A 98 16.12 -3.54 7.88
CA ILE A 98 15.26 -3.57 9.06
C ILE A 98 15.30 -2.24 9.82
N GLU A 99 14.15 -1.79 10.28
CA GLU A 99 14.02 -0.62 11.15
C GLU A 99 14.00 -1.08 12.61
N LEU A 100 15.11 -0.90 13.34
CA LEU A 100 15.22 -1.34 14.73
C LEU A 100 14.29 -0.61 15.68
N LEU A 101 14.08 0.69 15.45
CA LEU A 101 13.27 1.57 16.31
C LEU A 101 11.78 1.55 15.96
N ALA A 102 11.26 0.37 15.59
CA ALA A 102 9.83 0.18 15.38
C ALA A 102 9.13 0.07 16.73
N ARG A 103 8.35 1.09 17.12
CA ARG A 103 7.64 1.12 18.42
C ARG A 103 6.90 -0.18 18.68
N PHE A 104 7.09 -0.74 19.89
CA PHE A 104 6.46 -1.96 20.43
C PHE A 104 6.98 -3.30 19.89
N ASP A 105 7.90 -3.30 18.89
CA ASP A 105 8.43 -4.53 18.29
C ASP A 105 9.96 -4.61 18.34
N GLU A 106 10.61 -3.72 19.11
CA GLU A 106 12.06 -3.59 19.18
C GLU A 106 12.75 -4.91 19.58
N ALA A 107 12.27 -5.56 20.64
CA ALA A 107 12.84 -6.83 21.12
C ALA A 107 12.74 -7.95 20.07
N SER A 108 11.60 -8.02 19.37
CA SER A 108 11.38 -9.01 18.30
C SER A 108 12.29 -8.73 17.10
N ASN A 109 12.45 -7.46 16.74
CA ASN A 109 13.31 -7.06 15.63
C ASN A 109 14.79 -7.37 15.90
N ILE A 110 15.26 -7.16 17.14
CA ILE A 110 16.63 -7.47 17.56
C ILE A 110 16.89 -8.97 17.52
N ASP A 111 16.00 -9.79 18.11
CA ASP A 111 16.13 -11.25 18.12
C ASP A 111 16.16 -11.84 16.70
N TRP A 112 15.24 -11.40 15.83
CA TRP A 112 15.21 -11.85 14.45
C TRP A 112 16.43 -11.36 13.65
N SER A 113 16.93 -10.14 13.90
CA SER A 113 18.13 -9.62 13.24
C SER A 113 19.34 -10.54 13.50
N LYS A 114 19.53 -10.96 14.76
CA LYS A 114 20.61 -11.89 15.12
C LYS A 114 20.43 -13.24 14.40
N LYS A 115 19.25 -13.85 14.45
CA LYS A 115 18.97 -15.11 13.75
C LYS A 115 19.19 -15.03 12.24
N MET A 116 18.86 -13.89 11.62
CA MET A 116 19.10 -13.66 10.21
C MET A 116 20.59 -13.55 9.88
N GLN A 117 21.36 -12.83 10.70
CA GLN A 117 22.83 -12.71 10.54
C GLN A 117 23.52 -14.06 10.73
N ASP A 118 23.11 -14.85 11.74
CA ASP A 118 23.63 -16.20 11.98
C ASP A 118 23.33 -17.15 10.80
N ALA A 119 22.28 -16.89 10.04
CA ALA A 119 21.94 -17.64 8.82
C ALA A 119 22.64 -17.13 7.55
N GLY A 120 23.54 -16.15 7.66
CA GLY A 120 24.27 -15.54 6.54
C GLY A 120 23.51 -14.49 5.75
N ILE A 121 22.40 -13.97 6.30
CA ILE A 121 21.66 -12.85 5.70
C ILE A 121 22.38 -11.54 5.98
N ARG A 122 22.56 -10.71 4.95
CA ARG A 122 23.01 -9.34 5.11
C ARG A 122 21.90 -8.48 5.68
N VAL A 123 22.03 -8.07 6.93
CA VAL A 123 21.07 -7.18 7.61
C VAL A 123 21.61 -5.75 7.58
N ILE A 124 20.79 -4.80 7.08
CA ILE A 124 21.08 -3.37 7.04
C ILE A 124 20.13 -2.68 8.03
N PHE A 125 20.66 -1.92 8.97
CA PHE A 125 19.90 -1.23 10.00
C PHE A 125 19.64 0.21 9.58
N GLY A 126 18.53 0.42 8.85
CA GLY A 126 18.08 1.74 8.42
C GLY A 126 19.03 2.47 7.47
N VAL A 127 18.83 3.75 7.36
CA VAL A 127 19.68 4.71 6.62
C VAL A 127 19.95 5.88 7.55
N GLU A 128 21.18 6.33 7.64
CA GLU A 128 21.54 7.47 8.48
C GLU A 128 20.72 8.71 8.08
N GLY A 129 20.06 9.33 9.05
CA GLY A 129 19.20 10.50 8.85
C GLY A 129 17.85 10.23 8.17
N LEU A 130 17.58 9.02 7.67
CA LEU A 130 16.32 8.66 7.02
C LEU A 130 15.72 7.39 7.61
N LYS A 131 14.43 7.42 7.90
CA LYS A 131 13.71 6.23 8.33
C LYS A 131 13.20 5.44 7.13
N VAL A 132 13.55 4.15 7.03
CA VAL A 132 13.05 3.29 5.95
C VAL A 132 11.64 2.81 6.29
N HIS A 133 10.65 3.30 5.53
CA HIS A 133 9.25 2.97 5.72
C HIS A 133 8.59 2.33 4.49
N SER A 134 9.30 2.20 3.39
CA SER A 134 8.85 1.44 2.22
C SER A 134 8.63 -0.04 2.55
N LYS A 135 7.69 -0.67 1.87
CA LYS A 135 7.36 -2.10 2.00
C LYS A 135 7.54 -2.72 0.62
N ILE A 136 8.78 -3.13 0.35
CA ILE A 136 9.18 -3.66 -0.95
C ILE A 136 9.99 -4.94 -0.80
N THR A 137 9.78 -5.88 -1.73
CA THR A 137 10.61 -7.05 -1.90
C THR A 137 11.04 -7.12 -3.36
N TYR A 138 12.31 -7.40 -3.59
CA TYR A 138 12.91 -7.59 -4.90
C TYR A 138 13.52 -8.98 -4.98
N ILE A 139 13.12 -9.76 -5.98
CA ILE A 139 13.64 -11.10 -6.25
C ILE A 139 14.35 -11.04 -7.61
N SER A 140 15.68 -11.13 -7.57
CA SER A 140 16.49 -11.15 -8.79
C SER A 140 16.62 -12.57 -9.32
N MET A 141 16.45 -12.71 -10.62
CA MET A 141 16.51 -13.98 -11.32
C MET A 141 17.84 -14.13 -12.05
N LYS A 142 18.28 -15.37 -12.29
CA LYS A 142 19.43 -15.65 -13.16
C LYS A 142 19.04 -15.46 -14.62
N THR A 143 17.84 -15.87 -14.98
CA THR A 143 17.26 -15.78 -16.31
C THR A 143 15.85 -15.23 -16.25
N GLY A 144 15.42 -14.48 -17.27
CA GLY A 144 14.10 -13.91 -17.38
C GLY A 144 13.88 -12.67 -16.51
N ALA A 145 12.63 -12.29 -16.27
CA ALA A 145 12.28 -11.07 -15.59
C ALA A 145 12.40 -11.21 -14.05
N ASP A 146 12.97 -10.19 -13.42
CA ASP A 146 12.96 -10.03 -11.98
C ASP A 146 11.54 -9.75 -11.48
N ILE A 147 11.31 -9.98 -10.18
CA ILE A 147 10.00 -9.81 -9.56
C ILE A 147 10.09 -8.79 -8.42
N ALA A 148 9.07 -7.96 -8.31
CA ALA A 148 8.89 -7.04 -7.19
C ALA A 148 7.54 -7.26 -6.52
N CYS A 149 7.52 -7.20 -5.17
CA CYS A 149 6.30 -7.05 -4.38
C CYS A 149 6.35 -5.67 -3.73
N ILE A 150 5.29 -4.87 -3.91
CA ILE A 150 5.19 -3.51 -3.38
C ILE A 150 3.88 -3.43 -2.59
N SER A 151 3.99 -3.13 -1.29
CA SER A 151 2.84 -3.13 -0.39
C SER A 151 2.58 -1.77 0.23
N THR A 152 1.32 -1.48 0.51
CA THR A 152 0.92 -0.32 1.31
C THR A 152 1.19 -0.56 2.80
N GLY A 153 1.15 -1.82 3.25
CA GLY A 153 1.34 -2.25 4.63
C GLY A 153 2.56 -3.13 4.87
N ASN A 154 2.89 -3.31 6.14
CA ASN A 154 4.04 -4.11 6.54
C ASN A 154 3.91 -5.58 6.14
N PHE A 155 5.02 -6.23 5.82
CA PHE A 155 5.11 -7.68 5.63
C PHE A 155 5.06 -8.41 6.97
N HIS A 156 3.91 -8.32 7.62
CA HIS A 156 3.69 -8.80 8.98
C HIS A 156 2.34 -9.51 9.08
N GLU A 157 2.36 -10.78 9.45
CA GLU A 157 1.19 -11.68 9.45
C GLU A 157 0.05 -11.19 10.37
N GLY A 158 0.40 -10.60 11.52
CA GLY A 158 -0.58 -10.04 12.45
C GLY A 158 -1.26 -8.79 11.91
N ASN A 159 -0.50 -7.87 11.30
CA ASN A 159 -1.05 -6.65 10.70
C ASN A 159 -1.97 -7.00 9.53
N ALA A 160 -1.60 -7.99 8.72
CA ALA A 160 -2.37 -8.46 7.58
C ALA A 160 -3.75 -9.04 7.94
N ARG A 161 -4.02 -9.28 9.23
CA ARG A 161 -5.33 -9.72 9.74
C ARG A 161 -6.21 -8.59 10.26
N MET A 162 -5.64 -7.39 10.44
CA MET A 162 -6.32 -6.27 11.10
C MET A 162 -6.33 -4.99 10.29
N TYR A 163 -5.41 -4.83 9.33
CA TYR A 163 -5.24 -3.63 8.53
C TYR A 163 -5.62 -3.91 7.09
N THR A 164 -6.39 -3.01 6.47
CA THR A 164 -6.63 -3.10 5.03
C THR A 164 -5.40 -2.61 4.30
N ASP A 165 -4.71 -3.52 3.63
CA ASP A 165 -3.52 -3.20 2.84
C ASP A 165 -3.54 -3.88 1.48
N TYR A 166 -2.94 -3.21 0.50
CA TYR A 166 -2.85 -3.69 -0.87
C TYR A 166 -1.41 -4.05 -1.21
N MET A 167 -1.19 -5.17 -1.87
CA MET A 167 0.12 -5.60 -2.34
C MET A 167 0.05 -5.90 -3.83
N LEU A 168 0.86 -5.18 -4.60
CA LEU A 168 1.13 -5.46 -6.01
C LEU A 168 2.34 -6.38 -6.13
N MET A 169 2.22 -7.40 -6.98
CA MET A 169 3.26 -8.33 -7.36
C MET A 169 3.45 -8.25 -8.87
N THR A 170 4.62 -7.82 -9.34
CA THR A 170 4.87 -7.50 -10.74
C THR A 170 6.24 -7.96 -11.22
N ALA A 171 6.32 -8.28 -12.52
CA ALA A 171 7.56 -8.52 -13.24
C ALA A 171 7.82 -7.44 -14.30
N ALA A 172 7.09 -6.32 -14.26
CA ALA A 172 7.29 -5.20 -15.17
C ALA A 172 8.71 -4.63 -15.03
N LYS A 173 9.51 -4.71 -16.11
CA LYS A 173 10.94 -4.41 -16.12
C LYS A 173 11.30 -3.05 -15.55
N ASN A 174 10.54 -2.01 -15.89
CA ASN A 174 10.83 -0.66 -15.42
C ASN A 174 10.55 -0.52 -13.91
N VAL A 175 9.47 -1.16 -13.41
CA VAL A 175 9.11 -1.15 -11.98
C VAL A 175 10.13 -1.94 -11.17
N THR A 176 10.47 -3.18 -11.59
CA THR A 176 11.46 -4.02 -10.90
C THR A 176 12.84 -3.39 -10.87
N ARG A 177 13.26 -2.72 -11.98
CA ARG A 177 14.49 -1.94 -12.02
C ARG A 177 14.48 -0.82 -10.97
N ASP A 178 13.42 -0.04 -10.90
CA ASP A 178 13.33 1.06 -9.95
C ASP A 178 13.29 0.54 -8.50
N VAL A 179 12.62 -0.61 -8.23
CA VAL A 179 12.66 -1.26 -6.91
C VAL A 179 14.10 -1.67 -6.55
N SER A 180 14.86 -2.22 -7.49
CA SER A 180 16.29 -2.52 -7.26
C SER A 180 17.09 -1.25 -6.92
N LEU A 181 16.83 -0.15 -7.63
CA LEU A 181 17.48 1.14 -7.38
C LEU A 181 17.10 1.74 -6.02
N VAL A 182 15.92 1.45 -5.46
CA VAL A 182 15.58 1.85 -4.08
C VAL A 182 16.51 1.17 -3.08
N PHE A 183 16.83 -0.10 -3.26
CA PHE A 183 17.81 -0.78 -2.40
C PHE A 183 19.21 -0.21 -2.56
N ASP A 184 19.63 0.15 -3.80
CA ASP A 184 20.90 0.80 -4.03
C ASP A 184 20.96 2.19 -3.37
N PHE A 185 19.86 2.95 -3.40
CA PHE A 185 19.71 4.21 -2.68
C PHE A 185 19.80 4.03 -1.16
N ILE A 186 19.16 2.99 -0.60
CA ILE A 186 19.25 2.67 0.84
C ILE A 186 20.68 2.34 1.25
N GLU A 187 21.41 1.63 0.41
CA GLU A 187 22.82 1.27 0.67
C GLU A 187 23.79 2.45 0.49
N ARG A 188 23.44 3.39 -0.39
CA ARG A 188 24.28 4.56 -0.76
C ARG A 188 23.41 5.81 -0.94
N PRO A 189 22.90 6.40 0.14
CA PRO A 189 21.89 7.48 0.07
C PRO A 189 22.39 8.79 -0.55
N TYR A 190 23.70 8.98 -0.63
CA TYR A 190 24.31 10.17 -1.23
C TYR A 190 24.57 10.04 -2.74
N SER A 191 24.36 8.85 -3.32
CA SER A 191 24.49 8.63 -4.75
C SER A 191 23.25 9.14 -5.49
N PRO A 192 23.39 9.93 -6.57
CA PRO A 192 22.25 10.41 -7.32
C PRO A 192 21.55 9.22 -8.01
N VAL A 193 20.28 9.01 -7.69
CA VAL A 193 19.44 7.96 -8.28
C VAL A 193 18.22 8.61 -8.93
N ARG A 194 17.92 8.22 -10.17
CA ARG A 194 16.74 8.67 -10.90
C ARG A 194 15.75 7.51 -11.11
N PHE A 195 14.58 7.65 -10.56
CA PHE A 195 13.47 6.71 -10.71
C PHE A 195 12.57 7.11 -11.88
N LYS A 196 12.31 6.18 -12.80
CA LYS A 196 11.44 6.44 -13.97
C LYS A 196 9.97 6.27 -13.62
N GLU A 197 9.63 5.15 -12.98
CA GLU A 197 8.25 4.74 -12.69
C GLU A 197 7.85 5.06 -11.25
N LEU A 198 8.70 4.71 -10.29
CA LEU A 198 8.39 4.89 -8.89
C LEU A 198 8.43 6.37 -8.47
N LEU A 199 7.53 6.74 -7.57
CA LEU A 199 7.62 7.96 -6.79
C LEU A 199 8.31 7.59 -5.48
N VAL A 200 9.52 8.10 -5.27
CA VAL A 200 10.35 7.76 -4.11
C VAL A 200 10.62 9.02 -3.29
N SER A 201 10.40 8.92 -1.99
CA SER A 201 10.74 9.95 -1.00
C SER A 201 12.10 9.60 -0.35
N PRO A 202 12.91 10.61 0.01
CA PRO A 202 12.69 12.07 -0.09
C PRO A 202 13.02 12.67 -1.46
N ASN A 203 13.27 11.87 -2.48
CA ASN A 203 13.70 12.35 -3.80
C ASN A 203 12.61 13.23 -4.48
N GLU A 204 11.93 12.70 -5.50
CA GLU A 204 11.01 13.49 -6.34
C GLU A 204 9.52 13.23 -6.06
N MET A 205 9.14 12.52 -4.99
CA MET A 205 7.75 12.11 -4.76
C MET A 205 6.80 13.32 -4.70
N LYS A 206 7.14 14.32 -3.90
CA LYS A 206 6.33 15.54 -3.73
C LYS A 206 6.15 16.30 -5.05
N GLN A 207 7.22 16.43 -5.82
CA GLN A 207 7.22 17.11 -7.13
C GLN A 207 6.41 16.30 -8.16
N LYS A 208 6.52 14.97 -8.15
CA LYS A 208 5.75 14.11 -9.07
C LYS A 208 4.25 14.18 -8.77
N PHE A 209 3.83 14.13 -7.49
CA PHE A 209 2.43 14.34 -7.12
C PHE A 209 1.93 15.75 -7.50
N SER A 210 2.73 16.78 -7.27
CA SER A 210 2.38 18.15 -7.70
C SER A 210 2.15 18.25 -9.21
N ARG A 211 2.97 17.56 -10.02
CA ARG A 211 2.78 17.50 -11.48
C ARG A 211 1.48 16.77 -11.86
N LEU A 212 1.16 15.64 -11.20
CA LEU A 212 -0.09 14.92 -11.43
C LEU A 212 -1.32 15.81 -11.14
N ILE A 213 -1.31 16.54 -10.02
CA ILE A 213 -2.39 17.47 -9.65
C ILE A 213 -2.48 18.61 -10.67
N ASN A 214 -1.35 19.20 -11.09
CA ASN A 214 -1.33 20.26 -12.09
C ASN A 214 -1.86 19.79 -13.45
N GLU A 215 -1.65 18.52 -13.80
CA GLU A 215 -2.20 17.94 -15.03
C GLU A 215 -3.73 17.83 -14.96
N GLU A 216 -4.30 17.49 -13.80
CA GLU A 216 -5.76 17.52 -13.63
C GLU A 216 -6.35 18.94 -13.78
N ILE A 217 -5.65 19.96 -13.29
CA ILE A 217 -6.06 21.37 -13.50
C ILE A 217 -6.09 21.70 -15.00
N LYS A 218 -5.04 21.36 -15.75
CA LYS A 218 -4.98 21.60 -17.21
C LYS A 218 -6.06 20.81 -17.95
N ASN A 219 -6.29 19.55 -17.58
CA ASN A 219 -7.33 18.72 -18.17
C ASN A 219 -8.72 19.34 -17.94
N LYS A 220 -8.99 19.84 -16.72
CA LYS A 220 -10.24 20.54 -16.41
C LYS A 220 -10.43 21.79 -17.25
N GLN A 221 -9.39 22.61 -17.37
CA GLN A 221 -9.41 23.83 -18.21
C GLN A 221 -9.62 23.51 -19.69
N ALA A 222 -9.12 22.36 -20.14
CA ALA A 222 -9.30 21.88 -21.52
C ALA A 222 -10.63 21.14 -21.76
N GLY A 223 -11.54 21.08 -20.79
CA GLY A 223 -12.82 20.39 -20.89
C GLY A 223 -12.71 18.86 -20.92
N LYS A 224 -11.55 18.28 -20.55
CA LYS A 224 -11.31 16.85 -20.48
C LYS A 224 -11.73 16.28 -19.12
N PRO A 225 -11.94 14.95 -19.00
CA PRO A 225 -12.12 14.30 -17.72
C PRO A 225 -11.01 14.66 -16.73
N ALA A 226 -11.39 15.20 -15.56
CA ALA A 226 -10.46 15.66 -14.54
C ALA A 226 -11.04 15.44 -13.15
N TYR A 227 -10.42 14.56 -12.37
CA TYR A 227 -10.77 14.29 -10.98
C TYR A 227 -9.59 13.63 -10.24
N ILE A 228 -9.64 13.70 -8.92
CA ILE A 228 -8.66 13.11 -8.03
C ILE A 228 -9.42 12.28 -6.99
N LEU A 229 -9.12 10.97 -6.91
CA LEU A 229 -9.64 10.08 -5.86
C LEU A 229 -8.45 9.56 -5.06
N ILE A 230 -8.45 9.76 -3.75
CA ILE A 230 -7.35 9.32 -2.89
C ILE A 230 -7.89 8.60 -1.66
N LYS A 231 -7.35 7.43 -1.38
CA LYS A 231 -7.44 6.77 -0.08
C LYS A 231 -6.08 6.87 0.61
N ILE A 232 -6.05 7.44 1.80
CA ILE A 232 -4.81 7.74 2.53
C ILE A 232 -5.08 7.80 4.04
N ASN A 233 -4.05 7.67 4.88
CA ASN A 233 -4.28 7.78 6.32
C ASN A 233 -4.26 9.22 6.80
N HIS A 234 -3.31 10.03 6.32
CA HIS A 234 -3.10 11.41 6.79
C HIS A 234 -2.76 12.36 5.65
N ILE A 235 -3.30 13.57 5.70
CA ILE A 235 -2.96 14.69 4.79
C ILE A 235 -2.66 15.91 5.66
N THR A 236 -1.37 16.21 5.87
CA THR A 236 -0.92 17.36 6.66
C THR A 236 0.28 18.09 6.03
N ASP A 237 0.76 17.64 4.86
CA ASP A 237 1.83 18.34 4.15
C ASP A 237 1.30 19.64 3.53
N PRO A 238 1.90 20.82 3.88
CA PRO A 238 1.36 22.11 3.40
C PRO A 238 1.36 22.27 1.88
N VAL A 239 2.35 21.67 1.20
CA VAL A 239 2.44 21.73 -0.26
C VAL A 239 1.33 20.93 -0.91
N MET A 240 1.07 19.72 -0.43
CA MET A 240 -0.01 18.87 -0.95
C MET A 240 -1.39 19.47 -0.65
N VAL A 241 -1.60 20.00 0.56
CA VAL A 241 -2.84 20.70 0.94
C VAL A 241 -3.09 21.90 0.01
N LYS A 242 -2.07 22.76 -0.20
CA LYS A 242 -2.18 23.89 -1.12
C LYS A 242 -2.51 23.45 -2.55
N LYS A 243 -1.88 22.38 -3.04
CA LYS A 243 -2.14 21.84 -4.38
C LYS A 243 -3.56 21.31 -4.55
N LEU A 244 -4.14 20.68 -3.52
CA LEU A 244 -5.55 20.25 -3.56
C LEU A 244 -6.52 21.44 -3.57
N TYR A 245 -6.25 22.49 -2.80
CA TYR A 245 -7.04 23.74 -2.86
C TYR A 245 -6.92 24.42 -4.23
N GLU A 246 -5.72 24.49 -4.79
CA GLU A 246 -5.51 25.03 -6.15
C GLU A 246 -6.30 24.23 -7.18
N ALA A 247 -6.29 22.89 -7.12
CA ALA A 247 -7.08 22.07 -8.03
C ALA A 247 -8.59 22.27 -7.84
N SER A 248 -9.06 22.37 -6.60
CA SER A 248 -10.47 22.65 -6.30
C SER A 248 -10.93 24.00 -6.81
N SER A 249 -10.14 25.07 -6.62
CA SER A 249 -10.48 26.41 -7.12
C SER A 249 -10.58 26.47 -8.66
N HIS A 250 -9.95 25.53 -9.37
CA HIS A 250 -10.09 25.33 -10.81
C HIS A 250 -11.21 24.35 -11.20
N GLY A 251 -12.02 23.89 -10.23
CA GLY A 251 -13.19 23.03 -10.45
C GLY A 251 -12.84 21.54 -10.67
N VAL A 252 -11.65 21.08 -10.29
CA VAL A 252 -11.31 19.65 -10.28
C VAL A 252 -12.07 18.97 -9.14
N ARG A 253 -12.84 17.92 -9.42
CA ARG A 253 -13.52 17.12 -8.39
C ARG A 253 -12.48 16.33 -7.60
N ILE A 254 -12.55 16.39 -6.26
CA ILE A 254 -11.61 15.74 -5.35
C ILE A 254 -12.40 14.99 -4.28
N ASP A 255 -12.34 13.66 -4.31
CA ASP A 255 -12.97 12.79 -3.31
C ASP A 255 -11.88 12.02 -2.54
N LEU A 256 -11.89 12.15 -1.23
CA LEU A 256 -10.85 11.62 -0.36
C LEU A 256 -11.42 10.67 0.69
N LEU A 257 -10.70 9.59 0.95
CA LEU A 257 -10.88 8.71 2.10
C LEU A 257 -9.73 8.93 3.08
N VAL A 258 -9.97 9.61 4.19
CA VAL A 258 -8.93 9.96 5.18
C VAL A 258 -9.39 9.53 6.57
N ARG A 259 -8.69 8.58 7.18
CA ARG A 259 -9.06 8.06 8.50
C ARG A 259 -8.39 8.75 9.70
N GLY A 260 -7.41 9.58 9.47
CA GLY A 260 -6.61 10.21 10.52
C GLY A 260 -6.49 11.72 10.35
N ASN A 261 -5.33 12.29 10.68
CA ASN A 261 -5.14 13.73 10.64
C ASN A 261 -5.30 14.28 9.22
N CYS A 262 -6.18 15.26 9.08
CA CYS A 262 -6.44 15.97 7.83
C CYS A 262 -6.40 17.47 8.09
N SER A 263 -5.54 18.20 7.37
CA SER A 263 -5.44 19.65 7.45
C SER A 263 -6.28 20.37 6.38
N LEU A 264 -7.07 19.63 5.60
CA LEU A 264 -8.01 20.20 4.65
C LEU A 264 -9.31 20.58 5.36
N ILE A 265 -9.82 21.76 5.04
CA ILE A 265 -11.16 22.23 5.40
C ILE A 265 -11.99 22.22 4.12
N THR A 266 -13.13 21.53 4.14
CA THR A 266 -14.00 21.42 2.97
C THR A 266 -15.14 22.45 2.99
N GLY A 267 -15.74 22.73 1.83
CA GLY A 267 -16.91 23.61 1.73
C GLY A 267 -16.61 25.10 1.89
N VAL A 268 -15.35 25.52 1.78
CA VAL A 268 -14.98 26.96 1.75
C VAL A 268 -15.22 27.51 0.35
N PRO A 269 -16.16 28.48 0.16
CA PRO A 269 -16.51 29.02 -1.14
C PRO A 269 -15.29 29.52 -1.94
N GLY A 270 -15.19 29.10 -3.20
CA GLY A 270 -14.09 29.47 -4.10
C GLY A 270 -12.75 28.78 -3.82
N VAL A 271 -12.64 28.00 -2.74
CA VAL A 271 -11.38 27.37 -2.32
C VAL A 271 -11.49 25.84 -2.30
N SER A 272 -12.52 25.30 -1.66
CA SER A 272 -12.67 23.85 -1.46
C SER A 272 -14.08 23.31 -1.77
N ASP A 273 -14.78 23.97 -2.67
CA ASP A 273 -16.16 23.61 -3.06
C ASP A 273 -16.26 22.20 -3.65
N THR A 274 -15.21 21.74 -4.31
CA THR A 274 -15.19 20.44 -4.99
C THR A 274 -14.47 19.35 -4.20
N ILE A 275 -14.06 19.63 -2.95
CA ILE A 275 -13.39 18.66 -2.09
C ILE A 275 -14.42 18.03 -1.16
N ARG A 276 -14.48 16.68 -1.17
CA ARG A 276 -15.28 15.89 -0.24
C ARG A 276 -14.37 14.87 0.46
N ILE A 277 -14.53 14.72 1.77
CA ILE A 277 -13.67 13.81 2.54
C ILE A 277 -14.53 12.92 3.44
N ASN A 278 -14.45 11.60 3.24
CA ASN A 278 -15.06 10.58 4.09
C ASN A 278 -13.99 9.92 4.96
N GLY A 279 -14.25 9.80 6.25
CA GLY A 279 -13.42 9.05 7.20
C GLY A 279 -14.14 7.78 7.67
N ILE A 280 -13.50 6.62 7.56
CA ILE A 280 -14.08 5.33 7.92
C ILE A 280 -13.32 4.73 9.10
N ILE A 281 -14.06 4.38 10.15
CA ILE A 281 -13.57 3.56 11.27
C ILE A 281 -14.50 2.37 11.41
N ASP A 282 -13.99 1.18 11.13
CA ASP A 282 -14.78 -0.04 11.10
C ASP A 282 -13.97 -1.22 11.69
N ARG A 283 -14.39 -2.44 11.41
CA ARG A 283 -13.79 -3.72 11.80
C ARG A 283 -12.29 -3.76 11.59
N TYR A 284 -11.83 -3.37 10.41
CA TYR A 284 -10.43 -3.31 10.03
C TYR A 284 -9.94 -1.86 10.01
N LEU A 285 -8.69 -1.65 10.39
CA LEU A 285 -8.06 -0.35 10.24
C LEU A 285 -7.84 -0.05 8.77
N GLU A 286 -8.48 1.00 8.26
CA GLU A 286 -8.23 1.49 6.91
C GLU A 286 -6.79 2.00 6.82
N HIS A 287 -5.95 1.32 6.01
CA HIS A 287 -4.51 1.59 6.02
C HIS A 287 -3.89 1.70 4.63
N SER A 288 -4.49 1.14 3.60
CA SER A 288 -3.98 1.24 2.23
C SER A 288 -3.91 2.70 1.74
N ARG A 289 -2.92 3.00 0.90
CA ARG A 289 -2.81 4.27 0.19
C ARG A 289 -2.97 3.99 -1.29
N ILE A 290 -3.99 4.61 -1.87
CA ILE A 290 -4.38 4.48 -3.27
C ILE A 290 -4.57 5.89 -3.82
N PHE A 291 -3.98 6.17 -4.97
CA PHE A 291 -4.06 7.47 -5.64
C PHE A 291 -4.56 7.25 -7.06
N ILE A 292 -5.62 7.93 -7.46
CA ILE A 292 -6.24 7.84 -8.77
C ILE A 292 -6.39 9.25 -9.35
N PHE A 293 -5.85 9.45 -10.52
CA PHE A 293 -5.94 10.69 -11.29
C PHE A 293 -6.62 10.39 -12.63
N ALA A 294 -7.59 11.21 -13.03
CA ALA A 294 -8.35 11.01 -14.27
C ALA A 294 -7.48 11.11 -15.53
N ASN A 295 -6.45 11.96 -15.50
CA ASN A 295 -5.45 12.12 -16.55
C ASN A 295 -6.05 12.25 -17.96
N GLY A 296 -7.12 13.05 -18.08
CA GLY A 296 -7.79 13.28 -19.36
C GLY A 296 -8.57 12.09 -19.92
N GLY A 297 -8.83 11.06 -19.10
CA GLY A 297 -9.55 9.82 -19.47
C GLY A 297 -8.68 8.56 -19.47
N ASP A 298 -7.34 8.69 -19.46
CA ASP A 298 -6.41 7.57 -19.28
C ASP A 298 -5.92 7.53 -17.83
N GLU A 299 -6.76 7.00 -16.94
CA GLU A 299 -6.54 7.01 -15.50
C GLU A 299 -5.16 6.51 -15.09
N LYS A 300 -4.45 7.32 -14.31
CA LYS A 300 -3.21 6.93 -13.63
C LYS A 300 -3.51 6.54 -12.20
N MET A 301 -3.11 5.32 -11.84
CA MET A 301 -3.33 4.76 -10.52
C MET A 301 -2.03 4.35 -9.86
N PHE A 302 -1.95 4.59 -8.55
CA PHE A 302 -0.75 4.29 -7.77
C PHE A 302 -1.11 3.72 -6.41
N ILE A 303 -0.23 2.88 -5.87
CA ILE A 303 -0.29 2.37 -4.49
C ILE A 303 1.07 2.51 -3.80
N GLY A 304 1.09 2.59 -2.49
CA GLY A 304 2.36 2.51 -1.76
C GLY A 304 2.29 2.90 -0.29
N SER A 305 3.44 3.28 0.25
CA SER A 305 3.63 3.38 1.70
C SER A 305 3.46 4.78 2.29
N ALA A 306 3.47 5.83 1.46
CA ALA A 306 3.50 7.20 1.91
C ALA A 306 2.12 7.79 2.23
N ASP A 307 1.99 8.41 3.39
CA ASP A 307 0.98 9.43 3.65
C ASP A 307 1.49 10.81 3.18
N TRP A 308 0.59 11.75 2.97
CA TRP A 308 0.96 13.14 2.66
C TRP A 308 1.21 13.94 3.94
N MET A 309 2.28 13.57 4.62
CA MET A 309 2.80 14.25 5.80
C MET A 309 4.24 14.69 5.54
N PRO A 310 4.73 15.82 6.09
CA PRO A 310 6.13 16.25 5.90
C PRO A 310 7.14 15.14 6.21
N ARG A 311 6.95 14.42 7.32
CA ARG A 311 7.85 13.31 7.70
C ARG A 311 7.91 12.17 6.66
N ASN A 312 6.81 11.89 5.94
CA ASN A 312 6.78 10.84 4.91
C ASN A 312 7.43 11.33 3.61
N LEU A 313 7.19 12.59 3.25
CA LEU A 313 7.61 13.13 1.97
C LEU A 313 9.04 13.70 1.98
N ASP A 314 9.58 14.04 3.17
CA ASP A 314 10.88 14.69 3.30
C ASP A 314 11.92 13.88 4.10
N ASN A 315 11.50 13.02 5.07
CA ASN A 315 12.41 12.42 6.04
C ASN A 315 12.34 10.88 6.10
N ARG A 316 11.67 10.25 5.14
CA ARG A 316 11.55 8.80 5.08
C ARG A 316 11.83 8.29 3.68
N VAL A 317 12.33 7.06 3.60
CA VAL A 317 12.32 6.30 2.35
C VAL A 317 10.94 5.66 2.19
N GLU A 318 10.12 6.25 1.35
CA GLU A 318 8.78 5.76 0.98
C GLU A 318 8.76 5.43 -0.51
N VAL A 319 7.89 4.51 -0.90
CA VAL A 319 7.71 4.10 -2.29
C VAL A 319 6.24 4.12 -2.65
N ILE A 320 5.94 4.74 -3.78
CA ILE A 320 4.65 4.70 -4.47
C ILE A 320 4.88 4.15 -5.86
N ALA A 321 4.16 3.09 -6.23
CA ALA A 321 4.28 2.42 -7.52
C ALA A 321 3.06 2.64 -8.41
N PRO A 322 3.24 2.84 -9.72
CA PRO A 322 2.14 2.85 -10.67
C PRO A 322 1.55 1.45 -10.84
N VAL A 323 0.27 1.40 -11.15
CA VAL A 323 -0.47 0.17 -11.47
C VAL A 323 -0.92 0.25 -12.92
N TYR A 324 -0.51 -0.73 -13.73
CA TYR A 324 -0.80 -0.75 -15.16
C TYR A 324 -1.88 -1.77 -15.55
N ASP A 325 -1.95 -2.90 -14.85
CA ASP A 325 -2.91 -3.96 -15.14
C ASP A 325 -4.36 -3.46 -15.00
N PRO A 326 -5.21 -3.60 -16.05
CA PRO A 326 -6.58 -3.05 -16.04
C PRO A 326 -7.48 -3.68 -14.97
N GLU A 327 -7.30 -4.98 -14.67
CA GLU A 327 -8.13 -5.65 -13.65
C GLU A 327 -7.75 -5.15 -12.25
N ILE A 328 -6.46 -4.93 -12.01
CA ILE A 328 -5.99 -4.36 -10.74
C ILE A 328 -6.46 -2.90 -10.61
N LYS A 329 -6.40 -2.11 -11.69
CA LYS A 329 -6.97 -0.74 -11.71
C LYS A 329 -8.45 -0.74 -11.35
N ALA A 330 -9.24 -1.65 -11.95
CA ALA A 330 -10.66 -1.75 -11.67
C ALA A 330 -10.95 -2.12 -10.21
N ASP A 331 -10.13 -2.99 -9.62
CA ASP A 331 -10.24 -3.37 -8.21
C ASP A 331 -9.87 -2.21 -7.27
N LEU A 332 -8.78 -1.49 -7.53
CA LEU A 332 -8.39 -0.29 -6.76
C LEU A 332 -9.48 0.78 -6.79
N LYS A 333 -10.07 1.02 -7.97
CA LYS A 333 -11.18 1.96 -8.14
C LYS A 333 -12.38 1.55 -7.30
N ARG A 334 -12.76 0.25 -7.35
CA ARG A 334 -13.84 -0.31 -6.51
C ARG A 334 -13.58 -0.11 -5.03
N VAL A 335 -12.36 -0.35 -4.55
CA VAL A 335 -12.01 -0.15 -3.13
C VAL A 335 -12.25 1.30 -2.72
N VAL A 336 -11.87 2.28 -3.55
CA VAL A 336 -12.10 3.69 -3.26
C VAL A 336 -13.58 4.06 -3.36
N GLU A 337 -14.26 3.64 -4.42
CA GLU A 337 -15.69 3.94 -4.64
C GLU A 337 -16.57 3.31 -3.56
N TYR A 338 -16.29 2.09 -3.10
CA TYR A 338 -17.01 1.47 -1.98
C TYR A 338 -16.81 2.26 -0.68
N GLY A 339 -15.59 2.73 -0.42
CA GLY A 339 -15.34 3.62 0.72
C GLY A 339 -16.12 4.94 0.62
N LEU A 340 -16.20 5.54 -0.57
CA LEU A 340 -16.99 6.76 -0.80
C LEU A 340 -18.51 6.53 -0.70
N LYS A 341 -18.98 5.29 -0.86
CA LYS A 341 -20.37 4.90 -0.66
C LYS A 341 -20.72 4.53 0.79
N ASP A 342 -19.74 4.40 1.68
CA ASP A 342 -19.96 3.93 3.05
C ASP A 342 -20.73 4.95 3.88
N THR A 343 -22.04 4.72 4.04
CA THR A 343 -22.94 5.56 4.83
C THR A 343 -23.12 5.06 6.26
N LEU A 344 -22.74 3.82 6.56
CA LEU A 344 -22.93 3.23 7.89
C LEU A 344 -21.77 3.56 8.84
N GLN A 345 -20.54 3.50 8.34
CA GLN A 345 -19.32 3.80 9.11
C GLN A 345 -18.66 5.13 8.71
N GLY A 346 -19.05 5.68 7.57
CA GLY A 346 -18.50 6.92 7.04
C GLY A 346 -18.86 8.14 7.88
N ARG A 347 -17.90 9.07 8.01
CA ARG A 347 -18.03 10.35 8.69
C ARG A 347 -17.45 11.46 7.85
N VAL A 348 -18.14 12.60 7.83
CA VAL A 348 -17.65 13.81 7.15
C VAL A 348 -16.39 14.32 7.88
N VAL A 349 -15.32 14.53 7.14
CA VAL A 349 -14.08 15.14 7.64
C VAL A 349 -13.98 16.54 7.02
N ASP A 350 -14.45 17.55 7.73
CA ASP A 350 -14.55 18.94 7.23
C ASP A 350 -13.82 19.97 8.10
N GLY A 351 -13.17 19.53 9.16
CA GLY A 351 -12.47 20.41 10.12
C GLY A 351 -13.35 20.97 11.23
N THR A 352 -14.68 20.75 11.21
CA THR A 352 -15.57 21.24 12.29
C THR A 352 -15.50 20.39 13.56
N GLY A 353 -15.12 19.13 13.43
CA GLY A 353 -15.11 18.18 14.55
C GLY A 353 -16.50 17.64 14.96
N GLU A 354 -17.54 17.95 14.21
CA GLU A 354 -18.94 17.52 14.52
C GLU A 354 -19.20 16.03 14.29
N ASN A 355 -18.29 15.32 13.64
CA ASN A 355 -18.41 13.88 13.36
C ASN A 355 -19.72 13.48 12.68
N ARG A 356 -20.20 14.29 11.74
CA ARG A 356 -21.46 14.07 11.03
C ARG A 356 -21.41 12.79 10.20
N PRO A 357 -22.51 12.02 10.11
CA PRO A 357 -22.62 10.89 9.20
C PRO A 357 -22.34 11.31 7.75
N TRP A 358 -21.60 10.48 7.04
CA TRP A 358 -21.41 10.65 5.60
C TRP A 358 -22.69 10.27 4.84
N ILE A 359 -23.04 11.06 3.85
CA ILE A 359 -24.18 10.82 2.96
C ILE A 359 -23.63 10.60 1.56
N SER A 360 -23.83 9.39 1.02
CA SER A 360 -23.47 9.08 -0.37
C SER A 360 -24.49 9.67 -1.36
N GLU A 361 -24.10 9.75 -2.62
CA GLU A 361 -24.99 10.22 -3.69
C GLU A 361 -26.26 9.37 -3.80
N ASP A 362 -26.16 8.05 -3.62
CA ASP A 362 -27.24 7.08 -3.73
C ASP A 362 -28.16 7.04 -2.48
N LYS A 363 -27.74 7.66 -1.39
CA LYS A 363 -28.44 7.66 -0.07
C LYS A 363 -28.81 6.27 0.45
N THR A 364 -28.16 5.21 -0.03
CA THR A 364 -28.41 3.83 0.38
C THR A 364 -27.57 3.47 1.60
N ALA A 365 -28.09 2.57 2.46
CA ALA A 365 -27.30 2.00 3.55
C ALA A 365 -26.22 1.08 2.96
N PHE A 366 -24.96 1.45 3.13
CA PHE A 366 -23.80 0.73 2.56
C PHE A 366 -22.65 0.68 3.55
N ARG A 367 -22.06 -0.51 3.73
CA ARG A 367 -20.90 -0.73 4.59
C ARG A 367 -19.75 -1.31 3.76
N SER A 368 -18.78 -0.49 3.45
CA SER A 368 -17.74 -0.79 2.46
C SER A 368 -16.96 -2.07 2.75
N GLN A 369 -16.58 -2.32 4.00
CA GLN A 369 -15.81 -3.51 4.37
C GLN A 369 -16.63 -4.81 4.20
N GLU A 370 -17.92 -4.80 4.50
CA GLU A 370 -18.79 -5.96 4.28
C GLU A 370 -18.99 -6.24 2.79
N GLU A 371 -19.27 -5.19 2.01
CA GLU A 371 -19.51 -5.34 0.58
C GLU A 371 -18.23 -5.75 -0.18
N LEU A 372 -17.05 -5.26 0.22
CA LEU A 372 -15.77 -5.74 -0.32
C LEU A 372 -15.55 -7.23 0.01
N TYR A 373 -15.85 -7.67 1.23
CA TYR A 373 -15.71 -9.09 1.58
C TYR A 373 -16.64 -9.97 0.77
N LYS A 374 -17.92 -9.59 0.63
CA LYS A 374 -18.89 -10.29 -0.22
C LYS A 374 -18.43 -10.35 -1.68
N TYR A 375 -17.92 -9.21 -2.19
CA TYR A 375 -17.40 -9.14 -3.56
C TYR A 375 -16.27 -10.15 -3.78
N TYR A 376 -15.25 -10.18 -2.93
CA TYR A 376 -14.11 -11.10 -3.07
C TYR A 376 -14.50 -12.57 -2.89
N LEU A 377 -15.47 -12.87 -2.02
CA LEU A 377 -16.02 -14.22 -1.90
C LEU A 377 -16.70 -14.67 -3.20
N ASN A 378 -17.49 -13.81 -3.81
CA ASN A 378 -18.23 -14.11 -5.04
C ASN A 378 -17.29 -14.22 -6.26
N GLU A 379 -16.31 -13.30 -6.38
CA GLU A 379 -15.30 -13.36 -7.44
C GLU A 379 -14.53 -14.68 -7.43
N ASN A 380 -14.22 -15.19 -6.24
CA ASN A 380 -13.50 -16.45 -6.09
C ASN A 380 -14.38 -17.67 -6.44
N ARG A 381 -15.70 -17.62 -6.23
CA ARG A 381 -16.65 -18.69 -6.57
C ARG A 381 -16.96 -18.79 -8.07
N ILE A 382 -16.94 -17.66 -8.78
CA ILE A 382 -17.27 -17.62 -10.22
C ILE A 382 -16.12 -18.18 -11.08
N LYS A 383 -14.90 -18.22 -10.54
CA LYS A 383 -13.70 -18.72 -11.25
C LYS A 383 -13.41 -20.20 -10.97
N ASP A 384 -14.26 -20.89 -10.21
CA ASP A 384 -14.33 -22.35 -10.05
C ASP A 384 -15.23 -22.95 -11.13
#